data_2c5af37d0e289fa4cb512e5aed30cc1f
#
_entry.id   2c5af37d0e289fa4cb512e5aed30cc1f
#
_cell.length_a   1.000
_cell.length_b   1.000
_cell.length_c   1.000
_cell.angle_alpha   90.00
_cell.angle_beta   90.00
_cell.angle_gamma   90.00
#
_symmetry.space_group_name_H-M   'P 1'
#
loop_
_entity.id
_entity.type
_entity.pdbx_description
1 polymer ?
#
loop_
_entity_poly.entity_id
_entity_poly.type
_entity_poly.pdbx_seq_one_letter_code
_entity_poly.pdbx_strand_id
1 'polypeptide(L)'
;TAHIWILRKKEGRIQVLLQKRSKNKDSFPGMFDTSSAGHIQAGDEPLESALRELEEELGIHATPEQLHFAGTFPISFAKEFHGKMFRDEELAFVYIYDQPVDITELILQKEEVEAVEWFDLEKTYEECKYCRDTFCVPSGGFEVVRKYLRENQ
;
A
#
# COMPACT_ATOMS: atom_id res chain seq x y z
N THR A 1 -7.12 -6.65 5.79
CA THR A 1 -6.84 -5.73 4.68
C THR A 1 -5.92 -6.37 3.65
N ALA A 2 -5.99 -5.90 2.41
CA ALA A 2 -5.08 -6.27 1.33
C ALA A 2 -4.23 -5.05 0.98
N HIS A 3 -2.91 -5.21 0.96
CA HIS A 3 -1.97 -4.15 0.65
C HIS A 3 -1.15 -4.54 -0.58
N ILE A 4 -1.12 -3.70 -1.58
CA ILE A 4 -0.36 -3.94 -2.80
C ILE A 4 0.82 -2.96 -2.85
N TRP A 5 2.02 -3.50 -3.07
CA TRP A 5 3.26 -2.74 -3.20
C TRP A 5 3.73 -2.83 -4.63
N ILE A 6 3.68 -1.70 -5.34
CA ILE A 6 4.14 -1.63 -6.72
C ILE A 6 5.62 -1.27 -6.70
N LEU A 7 6.44 -2.19 -7.18
CA LEU A 7 7.90 -2.06 -7.16
C LEU A 7 8.47 -2.02 -8.56
N ARG A 8 9.59 -1.30 -8.70
CA ARG A 8 10.41 -1.35 -9.91
C ARG A 8 11.88 -1.29 -9.52
N LYS A 9 12.75 -1.76 -10.40
CA LYS A 9 14.19 -1.62 -10.24
C LYS A 9 14.67 -0.55 -11.21
N LYS A 10 15.35 0.47 -10.69
CA LYS A 10 15.91 1.55 -11.50
C LYS A 10 17.33 1.84 -11.03
N GLU A 11 18.29 1.75 -11.96
CA GLU A 11 19.70 2.02 -11.67
C GLU A 11 20.24 1.20 -10.48
N GLY A 12 19.83 -0.07 -10.41
CA GLY A 12 20.27 -0.98 -9.35
C GLY A 12 19.54 -0.81 -8.01
N ARG A 13 18.61 0.12 -7.90
CA ARG A 13 17.86 0.37 -6.67
C ARG A 13 16.38 0.01 -6.85
N ILE A 14 15.79 -0.47 -5.77
CA ILE A 14 14.34 -0.78 -5.75
C ILE A 14 13.58 0.50 -5.39
N GLN A 15 12.59 0.82 -6.19
CA GLN A 15 11.67 1.93 -5.93
C GLN A 15 10.26 1.39 -5.70
N VAL A 16 9.52 2.07 -4.85
CA VAL A 16 8.12 1.77 -4.56
C VAL A 16 7.25 2.94 -5.01
N LEU A 17 6.12 2.63 -5.63
CA LEU A 17 5.12 3.64 -5.96
C LEU A 17 4.23 3.84 -4.73
N LEU A 18 4.17 5.06 -4.22
CA LEU A 18 3.28 5.39 -3.11
C LEU A 18 2.16 6.29 -3.60
N GLN A 19 0.98 6.12 -3.02
CA GLN A 19 -0.15 6.99 -3.29
C GLN A 19 -0.20 8.13 -2.28
N LYS A 20 -0.51 9.33 -2.76
CA LYS A 20 -0.81 10.45 -1.89
C LYS A 20 -2.31 10.44 -1.61
N ARG A 21 -2.68 10.30 -0.36
CA ARG A 21 -4.09 10.25 0.05
C ARG A 21 -4.77 11.57 -0.24
N SER A 22 -6.02 11.50 -0.68
CA SER A 22 -6.82 12.69 -0.92
C SER A 22 -6.90 13.56 0.34
N LYS A 23 -6.92 14.88 0.17
CA LYS A 23 -7.08 15.84 1.27
C LYS A 23 -8.43 15.72 1.97
N ASN A 24 -9.39 15.05 1.32
CA ASN A 24 -10.73 14.84 1.87
C ASN A 24 -10.88 13.58 2.70
N LYS A 25 -9.78 12.82 2.89
CA LYS A 25 -9.81 11.60 3.72
C LYS A 25 -9.89 11.98 5.19
N ASP A 26 -10.66 11.20 5.95
CA ASP A 26 -10.81 11.39 7.40
C ASP A 26 -9.53 11.07 8.19
N SER A 27 -8.72 10.16 7.68
CA SER A 27 -7.46 9.77 8.32
C SER A 27 -6.29 10.03 7.37
N PHE A 28 -5.23 10.59 7.94
CA PHE A 28 -3.96 10.86 7.25
C PHE A 28 -4.13 11.59 5.90
N PRO A 29 -4.93 12.70 5.83
CA PRO A 29 -5.15 13.38 4.57
C PRO A 29 -3.84 13.95 4.01
N GLY A 30 -3.65 13.81 2.69
CA GLY A 30 -2.49 14.37 1.99
C GLY A 30 -1.17 13.67 2.26
N MET A 31 -1.16 12.58 3.01
CA MET A 31 0.06 11.82 3.30
C MET A 31 0.27 10.71 2.27
N PHE A 32 1.53 10.29 2.11
CA PHE A 32 1.85 9.16 1.25
C PHE A 32 1.63 7.84 1.98
N ASP A 33 1.00 6.91 1.30
CA ASP A 33 0.61 5.60 1.82
C ASP A 33 1.01 4.51 0.82
N THR A 34 0.82 3.24 1.21
CA THR A 34 1.04 2.07 0.35
C THR A 34 0.44 2.29 -1.04
N SER A 35 1.05 1.68 -2.07
CA SER A 35 0.60 1.87 -3.46
C SER A 35 -0.90 1.73 -3.63
N SER A 36 -1.50 0.68 -3.08
CA SER A 36 -2.94 0.48 -3.03
C SER A 36 -3.28 -0.38 -1.82
N ALA A 37 -4.39 -0.09 -1.16
CA ALA A 37 -4.80 -0.85 0.01
C ALA A 37 -6.31 -0.72 0.22
N GLY A 38 -6.93 -1.78 0.75
CA GLY A 38 -8.34 -1.75 1.07
C GLY A 38 -8.76 -2.91 1.96
N HIS A 39 -9.96 -2.81 2.48
CA HIS A 39 -10.54 -3.85 3.31
C HIS A 39 -10.94 -5.06 2.48
N ILE A 40 -10.70 -6.26 3.03
CA ILE A 40 -11.19 -7.49 2.44
C ILE A 40 -12.65 -7.62 2.85
N GLN A 41 -13.53 -7.64 1.86
CA GLN A 41 -14.97 -7.77 2.13
C GLN A 41 -15.30 -9.19 2.57
N ALA A 42 -16.35 -9.32 3.38
CA ALA A 42 -16.81 -10.61 3.86
C ALA A 42 -17.12 -11.54 2.66
N GLY A 43 -16.55 -12.74 2.70
CA GLY A 43 -16.72 -13.71 1.62
C GLY A 43 -15.66 -13.61 0.50
N ASP A 44 -14.87 -12.55 0.46
CA ASP A 44 -13.82 -12.39 -0.54
C ASP A 44 -12.51 -12.99 -0.07
N GLU A 45 -11.74 -13.52 -1.01
CA GLU A 45 -10.37 -13.93 -0.76
C GLU A 45 -9.44 -12.71 -0.80
N PRO A 46 -8.32 -12.71 -0.04
CA PRO A 46 -7.38 -11.57 -0.05
C PRO A 46 -6.89 -11.19 -1.45
N LEU A 47 -6.59 -12.16 -2.31
CA LEU A 47 -6.12 -11.89 -3.67
C LEU A 47 -7.19 -11.17 -4.50
N GLU A 48 -8.43 -11.59 -4.41
CA GLU A 48 -9.54 -10.94 -5.13
C GLU A 48 -9.69 -9.48 -4.70
N SER A 49 -9.59 -9.22 -3.40
CA SER A 49 -9.66 -7.86 -2.86
C SER A 49 -8.49 -7.03 -3.34
N ALA A 50 -7.28 -7.61 -3.37
CA ALA A 50 -6.10 -6.91 -3.87
C ALA A 50 -6.26 -6.51 -5.35
N LEU A 51 -6.74 -7.41 -6.18
CA LEU A 51 -6.98 -7.13 -7.60
C LEU A 51 -8.01 -6.02 -7.78
N ARG A 52 -9.09 -6.06 -7.01
CA ARG A 52 -10.15 -5.06 -7.07
C ARG A 52 -9.63 -3.67 -6.65
N GLU A 53 -8.93 -3.60 -5.53
CA GLU A 53 -8.42 -2.30 -5.03
C GLU A 53 -7.42 -1.68 -6.02
N LEU A 54 -6.56 -2.49 -6.61
CA LEU A 54 -5.58 -2.01 -7.58
C LEU A 54 -6.29 -1.41 -8.82
N GLU A 55 -7.36 -2.04 -9.27
CA GLU A 55 -8.16 -1.52 -10.38
C GLU A 55 -8.93 -0.27 -10.00
N GLU A 56 -9.61 -0.28 -8.84
CA GLU A 56 -10.43 0.84 -8.40
C GLU A 56 -9.61 2.09 -8.10
N GLU A 57 -8.50 1.94 -7.38
CA GLU A 57 -7.71 3.10 -6.94
C GLU A 57 -6.78 3.65 -8.02
N LEU A 58 -6.18 2.79 -8.81
CA LEU A 58 -5.13 3.17 -9.75
C LEU A 58 -5.43 2.84 -11.21
N GLY A 59 -6.50 2.10 -11.49
CA GLY A 59 -6.85 1.71 -12.85
C GLY A 59 -5.94 0.65 -13.44
N ILE A 60 -5.27 -0.13 -12.61
CA ILE A 60 -4.39 -1.21 -13.06
C ILE A 60 -5.16 -2.52 -13.10
N HIS A 61 -5.22 -3.14 -14.28
CA HIS A 61 -5.89 -4.42 -14.50
C HIS A 61 -4.86 -5.55 -14.43
N ALA A 62 -4.56 -6.01 -13.22
CA ALA A 62 -3.60 -7.09 -13.00
C ALA A 62 -4.28 -8.45 -13.08
N THR A 63 -3.51 -9.47 -13.44
CA THR A 63 -3.95 -10.87 -13.36
C THR A 63 -3.50 -11.44 -12.01
N PRO A 64 -4.16 -12.52 -11.53
CA PRO A 64 -3.74 -13.15 -10.28
C PRO A 64 -2.27 -13.57 -10.25
N GLU A 65 -1.72 -14.00 -11.38
CA GLU A 65 -0.32 -14.44 -11.50
C GLU A 65 0.67 -13.29 -11.39
N GLN A 66 0.22 -12.06 -11.61
CA GLN A 66 1.06 -10.86 -11.53
C GLN A 66 1.18 -10.29 -10.12
N LEU A 67 0.36 -10.76 -9.18
CA LEU A 67 0.46 -10.37 -7.78
C LEU A 67 1.17 -11.47 -6.99
N HIS A 68 2.32 -11.13 -6.41
CA HIS A 68 3.14 -12.07 -5.65
C HIS A 68 2.87 -11.91 -4.16
N PHE A 69 2.35 -12.94 -3.53
CA PHE A 69 2.11 -12.89 -2.09
C PHE A 69 3.43 -12.82 -1.33
N ALA A 70 3.61 -11.78 -0.53
CA ALA A 70 4.86 -11.54 0.21
C ALA A 70 4.78 -11.93 1.67
N GLY A 71 3.60 -11.91 2.26
CA GLY A 71 3.42 -12.24 3.67
C GLY A 71 2.31 -11.44 4.31
N THR A 72 2.23 -11.53 5.63
CA THR A 72 1.22 -10.83 6.42
C THR A 72 1.87 -10.10 7.58
N PHE A 73 1.20 -9.06 8.07
CA PHE A 73 1.57 -8.42 9.32
C PHE A 73 0.31 -7.91 10.03
N PRO A 74 0.34 -7.87 11.37
CA PRO A 74 -0.80 -7.31 12.11
C PRO A 74 -0.79 -5.79 12.04
N ILE A 75 -1.96 -5.20 11.91
CA ILE A 75 -2.14 -3.76 11.92
C ILE A 75 -3.22 -3.41 12.92
N SER A 76 -2.94 -2.44 13.81
CA SER A 76 -3.87 -2.01 14.85
C SER A 76 -4.37 -0.62 14.54
N PHE A 77 -5.68 -0.45 14.61
CA PHE A 77 -6.33 0.84 14.47
C PHE A 77 -6.96 1.24 15.80
N ALA A 78 -6.74 2.48 16.23
CA ALA A 78 -7.46 3.07 17.35
C ALA A 78 -8.51 4.02 16.78
N LYS A 79 -9.77 3.78 17.11
CA LYS A 79 -10.89 4.62 16.67
C LYS A 79 -11.64 5.15 17.88
N GLU A 80 -11.90 6.46 17.89
CA GLU A 80 -12.80 7.04 18.87
C GLU A 80 -14.20 7.05 18.29
N PHE A 81 -15.15 6.48 19.04
CA PHE A 81 -16.55 6.43 18.65
C PHE A 81 -17.42 6.67 19.87
N HIS A 82 -18.26 7.72 19.84
CA HIS A 82 -19.10 8.14 20.96
C HIS A 82 -18.33 8.33 22.28
N GLY A 83 -17.14 8.93 22.20
CA GLY A 83 -16.31 9.19 23.37
C GLY A 83 -15.58 7.99 23.94
N LYS A 84 -15.68 6.83 23.27
CA LYS A 84 -14.97 5.60 23.66
C LYS A 84 -13.92 5.24 22.62
N MET A 85 -12.76 4.78 23.10
CA MET A 85 -11.68 4.32 22.24
C MET A 85 -11.87 2.85 21.92
N PHE A 86 -12.02 2.53 20.64
CA PHE A 86 -12.07 1.16 20.16
C PHE A 86 -10.76 0.83 19.46
N ARG A 87 -10.20 -0.33 19.76
CA ARG A 87 -9.05 -0.86 19.03
C ARG A 87 -9.52 -1.96 18.11
N ASP A 88 -9.23 -1.80 16.83
CA ASP A 88 -9.48 -2.82 15.83
C ASP A 88 -8.13 -3.38 15.39
N GLU A 89 -8.02 -4.72 15.41
CA GLU A 89 -6.81 -5.40 14.94
C GLU A 89 -7.16 -6.17 13.69
N GLU A 90 -6.41 -5.91 12.63
CA GLU A 90 -6.57 -6.57 11.35
C GLU A 90 -5.27 -7.22 10.92
N LEU A 91 -5.38 -8.23 10.07
CA LEU A 91 -4.24 -8.84 9.42
C LEU A 91 -4.13 -8.24 8.01
N ALA A 92 -2.97 -7.67 7.70
CA ALA A 92 -2.71 -7.14 6.37
C ALA A 92 -2.02 -8.19 5.52
N PHE A 93 -2.60 -8.50 4.36
CA PHE A 93 -2.04 -9.42 3.37
C PHE A 93 -1.29 -8.59 2.34
N VAL A 94 0.01 -8.82 2.20
CA VAL A 94 0.90 -8.00 1.37
C VAL A 94 1.19 -8.71 0.06
N TYR A 95 0.94 -8.01 -1.04
CA TYR A 95 1.20 -8.47 -2.40
C TYR A 95 2.17 -7.52 -3.09
N ILE A 96 3.05 -8.05 -3.92
CA ILE A 96 4.00 -7.27 -4.72
C ILE A 96 3.59 -7.35 -6.18
N TYR A 97 3.51 -6.19 -6.83
CA TYR A 97 3.25 -6.04 -8.26
C TYR A 97 4.49 -5.43 -8.89
N ASP A 98 5.14 -6.15 -9.78
CA ASP A 98 6.41 -5.75 -10.37
C ASP A 98 6.36 -5.58 -11.90
N GLN A 99 5.17 -5.55 -12.46
CA GLN A 99 5.01 -5.27 -13.89
C GLN A 99 5.28 -3.80 -14.18
N PRO A 100 5.74 -3.47 -15.40
CA PRO A 100 5.99 -2.08 -15.77
C PRO A 100 4.75 -1.20 -15.59
N VAL A 101 4.93 -0.03 -14.97
CA VAL A 101 3.84 0.93 -14.75
C VAL A 101 4.28 2.28 -15.27
N ASP A 102 3.49 2.85 -16.18
CA ASP A 102 3.63 4.23 -16.61
C ASP A 102 2.63 5.05 -15.80
N ILE A 103 3.14 5.86 -14.87
CA ILE A 103 2.29 6.63 -13.96
C ILE A 103 1.42 7.66 -14.67
N THR A 104 1.77 8.04 -15.90
CA THR A 104 0.96 8.97 -16.69
C THR A 104 -0.30 8.31 -17.27
N GLU A 105 -0.32 6.99 -17.33
CA GLU A 105 -1.46 6.23 -17.86
C GLU A 105 -2.43 5.73 -16.77
N LEU A 106 -2.09 5.93 -15.50
CA LEU A 106 -2.94 5.51 -14.39
C LEU A 106 -4.22 6.33 -14.32
N ILE A 107 -5.31 5.67 -13.91
CA ILE A 107 -6.60 6.32 -13.69
C ILE A 107 -6.83 6.33 -12.18
N LEU A 108 -6.57 7.46 -11.55
CA LEU A 108 -6.67 7.59 -10.11
C LEU A 108 -8.11 7.82 -9.66
N GLN A 109 -8.52 7.10 -8.62
CA GLN A 109 -9.80 7.34 -7.95
C GLN A 109 -9.65 8.59 -7.09
N LYS A 110 -10.00 9.75 -7.62
CA LYS A 110 -9.68 11.06 -7.03
C LYS A 110 -10.23 11.27 -5.63
N GLU A 111 -11.32 10.62 -5.27
CA GLU A 111 -11.89 10.68 -3.91
C GLU A 111 -10.96 10.04 -2.89
N GLU A 112 -10.13 9.11 -3.32
CA GLU A 112 -9.22 8.35 -2.46
C GLU A 112 -7.76 8.73 -2.67
N VAL A 113 -7.35 8.93 -3.93
CA VAL A 113 -5.95 9.10 -4.33
C VAL A 113 -5.76 10.41 -5.08
N GLU A 114 -4.99 11.33 -4.51
CA GLU A 114 -4.69 12.62 -5.14
C GLU A 114 -3.61 12.48 -6.22
N ALA A 115 -2.56 11.71 -5.93
CA ALA A 115 -1.40 11.55 -6.81
C ALA A 115 -0.63 10.29 -6.47
N VAL A 116 0.32 9.93 -7.31
CA VAL A 116 1.28 8.85 -7.05
C VAL A 116 2.69 9.34 -7.37
N GLU A 117 3.68 8.75 -6.69
CA GLU A 117 5.09 9.13 -6.87
C GLU A 117 5.99 7.94 -6.54
N TRP A 118 7.09 7.82 -7.28
CA TRP A 118 8.11 6.80 -7.03
C TRP A 118 9.06 7.26 -5.92
N PHE A 119 9.36 6.35 -5.01
CA PHE A 119 10.29 6.59 -3.89
C PHE A 119 11.33 5.47 -3.83
N ASP A 120 12.54 5.79 -3.38
CA ASP A 120 13.54 4.77 -3.09
C ASP A 120 13.08 3.95 -1.87
N LEU A 121 13.01 2.64 -2.01
CA LEU A 121 12.45 1.77 -0.97
C LEU A 121 13.20 1.87 0.36
N GLU A 122 14.53 1.72 0.33
CA GLU A 122 15.33 1.72 1.57
C GLU A 122 15.36 3.10 2.23
N LYS A 123 15.52 4.15 1.44
CA LYS A 123 15.52 5.52 1.95
C LYS A 123 14.18 5.85 2.60
N THR A 124 13.08 5.50 1.95
CA THR A 124 11.74 5.77 2.45
C THR A 124 11.44 4.97 3.71
N TYR A 125 11.91 3.72 3.77
CA TYR A 125 11.79 2.91 4.98
C TYR A 125 12.43 3.62 6.18
N GLU A 126 13.63 4.20 6.02
CA GLU A 126 14.29 4.95 7.07
C GLU A 126 13.55 6.25 7.39
N GLU A 127 13.10 6.98 6.37
CA GLU A 127 12.38 8.24 6.56
C GLU A 127 11.03 8.06 7.28
N CYS A 128 10.34 6.95 7.04
CA CYS A 128 9.06 6.67 7.70
C CYS A 128 9.16 6.55 9.22
N LYS A 129 10.35 6.33 9.76
CA LYS A 129 10.58 6.30 11.19
C LYS A 129 10.52 7.70 11.82
N TYR A 130 10.78 8.74 11.03
CA TYR A 130 10.91 10.11 11.51
C TYR A 130 9.90 11.08 10.89
N CYS A 131 9.54 10.89 9.61
CA CYS A 131 8.69 11.83 8.86
C CYS A 131 7.22 11.41 8.89
N ARG A 132 6.65 11.37 10.09
CA ARG A 132 5.27 10.93 10.32
C ARG A 132 4.22 11.86 9.73
N ASP A 133 4.60 13.09 9.39
CA ASP A 133 3.69 14.05 8.76
C ASP A 133 3.60 13.87 7.24
N THR A 134 4.58 13.19 6.65
CA THR A 134 4.65 12.97 5.20
C THR A 134 4.18 11.58 4.81
N PHE A 135 4.52 10.58 5.64
CA PHE A 135 4.26 9.18 5.34
C PHE A 135 3.40 8.53 6.43
N CYS A 136 2.40 7.77 5.99
CA CYS A 136 1.60 6.94 6.91
C CYS A 136 1.70 5.45 6.56
N VAL A 137 2.71 5.06 5.79
CA VAL A 137 2.94 3.66 5.41
C VAL A 137 3.29 2.84 6.66
N PRO A 138 2.56 1.76 6.94
CA PRO A 138 2.88 0.92 8.10
C PRO A 138 4.26 0.28 8.00
N SER A 139 5.04 0.35 9.07
CA SER A 139 6.39 -0.23 9.11
C SER A 139 6.38 -1.74 8.87
N GLY A 140 5.33 -2.44 9.32
CA GLY A 140 5.17 -3.87 9.07
C GLY A 140 5.17 -4.24 7.60
N GLY A 141 4.59 -3.39 6.76
CA GLY A 141 4.60 -3.58 5.31
C GLY A 141 6.01 -3.55 4.73
N PHE A 142 6.82 -2.58 5.15
CA PHE A 142 8.23 -2.51 4.74
C PHE A 142 8.98 -3.76 5.15
N GLU A 143 8.78 -4.23 6.37
CA GLU A 143 9.47 -5.44 6.88
C GLU A 143 9.14 -6.67 6.03
N VAL A 144 7.86 -6.85 5.70
CA VAL A 144 7.40 -7.97 4.86
C VAL A 144 8.03 -7.90 3.47
N VAL A 145 7.97 -6.71 2.84
CA VAL A 145 8.50 -6.51 1.48
C VAL A 145 10.01 -6.73 1.45
N ARG A 146 10.75 -6.17 2.42
CA ARG A 146 12.20 -6.33 2.49
C ARG A 146 12.59 -7.79 2.67
N LYS A 147 11.89 -8.52 3.52
CA LYS A 147 12.14 -9.96 3.72
C LYS A 147 11.90 -10.75 2.44
N TYR A 148 10.78 -10.46 1.76
CA TYR A 148 10.45 -11.11 0.49
C TYR A 148 11.55 -10.89 -0.56
N LEU A 149 12.02 -9.65 -0.69
CA LEU A 149 13.08 -9.33 -1.66
C LEU A 149 14.39 -10.05 -1.34
N ARG A 150 14.75 -10.19 -0.07
CA ARG A 150 15.95 -10.94 0.33
C ARG A 150 15.84 -12.42 -0.02
N GLU A 151 14.66 -13.01 0.14
CA GLU A 151 14.44 -14.44 -0.09
C GLU A 151 14.24 -14.80 -1.56
N ASN A 152 13.92 -13.82 -2.41
CA ASN A 152 13.57 -14.06 -3.81
C ASN A 152 14.50 -13.34 -4.80
N GLN A 153 15.71 -13.08 -4.39
CA GLN A 153 16.75 -12.53 -5.27
C GLN A 153 17.53 -13.63 -5.96
#